data_bbdfc2a22e7a0bff7914c0ec5b7d94de
#
_entry.id   bbdfc2a22e7a0bff7914c0ec5b7d94de
#
_cell.length_a   1.000
_cell.length_b   1.000
_cell.length_c   1.000
_cell.angle_alpha   90.00
_cell.angle_beta   90.00
_cell.angle_gamma   90.00
#
_symmetry.space_group_name_H-M   'P 1'
#
loop_
_entity.id
_entity.type
_entity.pdbx_description
1 polymer ?
#
loop_
_entity_poly.entity_id
_entity_poly.type
_entity_poly.pdbx_seq_one_letter_code
_entity_poly.pdbx_strand_id
1 'polypeptide(L)'
;SGDATRFAEVMVVASPCPLLIAAPVALVSGMSSMSAHHIIVKSGPTLEKLARAKTFAFDKTGTLTENQLIVDQVVAADDSVDQKELQSLAASVEQQSSHVIASSLVKATDKDLIHPVTNLKETTAQGVEGDVDGKHVKVGKLSFVAPDHEKLNVTSTAVYVSVDGKFAGYITLKDKMRPESPKTIERLRRQGAEDIMMLTGDHKQVAEKVAKEAGITDVRSELLPSQKI
;
A
#
# COMPACT_ATOMS: atom_id res chain seq x y z
N SER A 1 -9.84 -9.88 -70.14
CA SER A 1 -9.22 -8.70 -70.75
C SER A 1 -7.71 -8.88 -70.66
N GLY A 2 -6.99 -8.87 -71.74
CA GLY A 2 -5.52 -9.02 -71.79
C GLY A 2 -4.75 -7.72 -71.46
N ASP A 3 -5.29 -6.90 -70.59
CA ASP A 3 -4.70 -5.62 -70.19
C ASP A 3 -3.73 -5.84 -69.01
N ALA A 4 -2.43 -5.80 -69.31
CA ALA A 4 -1.36 -5.96 -68.33
C ALA A 4 -1.38 -4.87 -67.24
N THR A 5 -1.83 -3.67 -67.57
CA THR A 5 -1.93 -2.55 -66.62
C THR A 5 -2.99 -2.84 -65.57
N ARG A 6 -4.17 -3.27 -65.97
CA ARG A 6 -5.25 -3.68 -65.05
C ARG A 6 -4.88 -4.87 -64.18
N PHE A 7 -4.13 -5.83 -64.76
CA PHE A 7 -3.61 -6.93 -64.00
C PHE A 7 -2.66 -6.45 -62.87
N ALA A 8 -1.72 -5.57 -63.20
CA ALA A 8 -0.79 -5.00 -62.25
C ALA A 8 -1.51 -4.17 -61.15
N GLU A 9 -2.49 -3.37 -61.56
CA GLU A 9 -3.32 -2.58 -60.61
C GLU A 9 -4.03 -3.49 -59.63
N VAL A 10 -4.69 -4.54 -60.06
CA VAL A 10 -5.37 -5.53 -59.21
C VAL A 10 -4.40 -6.22 -58.27
N MET A 11 -3.21 -6.61 -58.77
CA MET A 11 -2.18 -7.25 -57.93
C MET A 11 -1.64 -6.33 -56.86
N VAL A 12 -1.45 -5.04 -57.18
CA VAL A 12 -1.03 -4.03 -56.18
C VAL A 12 -2.09 -3.81 -55.12
N VAL A 13 -3.36 -3.66 -55.51
CA VAL A 13 -4.48 -3.46 -54.59
C VAL A 13 -4.74 -4.71 -53.75
N ALA A 14 -4.58 -5.89 -54.32
CA ALA A 14 -4.74 -7.15 -53.62
C ALA A 14 -3.56 -7.48 -52.68
N SER A 15 -2.45 -6.76 -52.78
CA SER A 15 -1.26 -6.99 -51.98
C SER A 15 -1.50 -6.58 -50.50
N PRO A 16 -1.25 -7.46 -49.53
CA PRO A 16 -1.37 -7.12 -48.10
C PRO A 16 -0.14 -6.36 -47.55
N CYS A 17 0.78 -5.89 -48.40
CA CYS A 17 2.04 -5.26 -48.00
C CYS A 17 1.83 -4.06 -47.00
N PRO A 18 0.86 -3.16 -47.23
CA PRO A 18 0.63 -2.08 -46.25
C PRO A 18 0.26 -2.60 -44.86
N LEU A 19 -0.54 -3.67 -44.80
CA LEU A 19 -0.96 -4.28 -43.51
C LEU A 19 0.21 -4.98 -42.83
N LEU A 20 1.06 -5.66 -43.58
CA LEU A 20 2.25 -6.35 -43.07
C LEU A 20 3.27 -5.39 -42.42
N ILE A 21 3.28 -4.13 -42.84
CA ILE A 21 4.15 -3.09 -42.30
C ILE A 21 3.44 -2.31 -41.14
N ALA A 22 2.17 -1.97 -41.34
CA ALA A 22 1.44 -1.10 -40.40
C ALA A 22 1.30 -1.71 -39.01
N ALA A 23 0.99 -3.00 -38.91
CA ALA A 23 0.80 -3.66 -37.61
C ALA A 23 2.08 -3.71 -36.76
N PRO A 24 3.24 -4.18 -37.28
CA PRO A 24 4.50 -4.14 -36.54
C PRO A 24 4.92 -2.71 -36.15
N VAL A 25 4.77 -1.73 -37.05
CA VAL A 25 5.12 -0.32 -36.74
C VAL A 25 4.26 0.23 -35.62
N ALA A 26 2.95 -0.03 -35.62
CA ALA A 26 2.06 0.40 -34.55
C ALA A 26 2.45 -0.22 -33.19
N LEU A 27 2.80 -1.52 -33.17
CA LEU A 27 3.26 -2.21 -31.96
C LEU A 27 4.58 -1.64 -31.45
N VAL A 28 5.57 -1.44 -32.32
CA VAL A 28 6.86 -0.86 -31.94
C VAL A 28 6.69 0.56 -31.42
N SER A 29 5.86 1.38 -32.06
CA SER A 29 5.54 2.73 -31.60
C SER A 29 4.87 2.70 -30.22
N GLY A 30 3.90 1.81 -30.01
CA GLY A 30 3.25 1.62 -28.72
C GLY A 30 4.23 1.20 -27.61
N MET A 31 5.10 0.22 -27.91
CA MET A 31 6.14 -0.23 -26.97
C MET A 31 7.13 0.89 -26.64
N SER A 32 7.54 1.69 -27.64
CA SER A 32 8.41 2.85 -27.43
C SER A 32 7.77 3.90 -26.54
N SER A 33 6.48 4.21 -26.76
CA SER A 33 5.73 5.13 -25.91
C SER A 33 5.65 4.64 -24.47
N MET A 34 5.40 3.35 -24.23
CA MET A 34 5.37 2.79 -22.88
C MET A 34 6.74 2.81 -22.21
N SER A 35 7.82 2.55 -22.96
CA SER A 35 9.20 2.65 -22.47
C SER A 35 9.54 4.06 -22.00
N ALA A 36 9.08 5.10 -22.69
CA ALA A 36 9.23 6.48 -22.26
C ALA A 36 8.55 6.79 -20.92
N HIS A 37 7.58 5.97 -20.51
CA HIS A 37 6.91 6.02 -19.21
C HIS A 37 7.44 4.96 -18.21
N HIS A 38 8.65 4.43 -18.45
CA HIS A 38 9.29 3.40 -17.62
C HIS A 38 8.53 2.07 -17.53
N ILE A 39 7.69 1.76 -18.53
CA ILE A 39 6.93 0.51 -18.63
C ILE A 39 7.60 -0.40 -19.65
N ILE A 40 8.11 -1.55 -19.20
CA ILE A 40 8.74 -2.55 -20.05
C ILE A 40 7.70 -3.56 -20.52
N VAL A 41 7.44 -3.58 -21.83
CA VAL A 41 6.53 -4.54 -22.47
C VAL A 41 7.35 -5.65 -23.11
N LYS A 42 7.09 -6.90 -22.75
CA LYS A 42 7.86 -8.05 -23.26
C LYS A 42 7.60 -8.37 -24.71
N SER A 43 6.39 -8.09 -25.22
CA SER A 43 6.02 -8.41 -26.61
C SER A 43 4.79 -7.63 -27.06
N GLY A 44 4.64 -7.46 -28.39
CA GLY A 44 3.46 -6.84 -29.00
C GLY A 44 2.12 -7.51 -28.61
N PRO A 45 2.00 -8.85 -28.64
CA PRO A 45 0.79 -9.53 -28.18
C PRO A 45 0.38 -9.23 -26.74
N THR A 46 1.33 -8.85 -25.86
CA THR A 46 1.01 -8.41 -24.48
C THR A 46 0.23 -7.11 -24.46
N LEU A 47 0.56 -6.16 -25.36
CA LEU A 47 -0.21 -4.91 -25.50
C LEU A 47 -1.65 -5.18 -25.97
N GLU A 48 -1.82 -6.08 -26.93
CA GLU A 48 -3.15 -6.45 -27.43
C GLU A 48 -4.00 -7.12 -26.34
N LYS A 49 -3.39 -8.02 -25.54
CA LYS A 49 -4.07 -8.64 -24.41
C LYS A 49 -4.48 -7.61 -23.37
N LEU A 50 -3.59 -6.67 -23.03
CA LEU A 50 -3.87 -5.61 -22.08
C LEU A 50 -5.01 -4.69 -22.57
N ALA A 51 -5.00 -4.35 -23.86
CA ALA A 51 -6.05 -3.54 -24.46
C ALA A 51 -7.46 -4.19 -24.42
N ARG A 52 -7.51 -5.51 -24.32
CA ARG A 52 -8.76 -6.30 -24.25
C ARG A 52 -9.08 -6.75 -22.83
N ALA A 53 -8.21 -6.44 -21.85
CA ALA A 53 -8.43 -6.84 -20.47
C ALA A 53 -9.70 -6.20 -19.90
N LYS A 54 -10.54 -7.02 -19.29
CA LYS A 54 -11.80 -6.62 -18.66
C LYS A 54 -11.75 -6.81 -17.14
N THR A 55 -10.91 -7.75 -16.69
CA THR A 55 -10.74 -8.11 -15.29
C THR A 55 -9.34 -7.72 -14.84
N PHE A 56 -9.27 -7.01 -13.73
CA PHE A 56 -8.02 -6.54 -13.13
C PHE A 56 -7.94 -6.98 -11.68
N ALA A 57 -6.84 -7.63 -11.31
CA ALA A 57 -6.54 -8.00 -9.94
C ALA A 57 -5.34 -7.19 -9.43
N PHE A 58 -5.50 -6.51 -8.31
CA PHE A 58 -4.47 -5.70 -7.68
C PHE A 58 -4.03 -6.32 -6.36
N ASP A 59 -2.72 -6.48 -6.17
CA ASP A 59 -2.19 -6.69 -4.83
C ASP A 59 -2.31 -5.41 -4.01
N LYS A 60 -2.47 -5.53 -2.70
CA LYS A 60 -2.57 -4.37 -1.81
C LYS A 60 -1.21 -3.71 -1.60
N THR A 61 -0.28 -4.46 -0.97
CA THR A 61 0.97 -3.92 -0.43
C THR A 61 1.98 -3.63 -1.52
N GLY A 62 2.46 -2.39 -1.59
CA GLY A 62 3.43 -1.95 -2.60
C GLY A 62 2.83 -1.70 -3.99
N THR A 63 1.55 -2.05 -4.23
CA THR A 63 0.83 -1.82 -5.49
C THR A 63 -0.20 -0.71 -5.31
N LEU A 64 -1.29 -0.95 -4.58
CA LEU A 64 -2.28 0.08 -4.24
C LEU A 64 -1.75 1.02 -3.14
N THR A 65 -0.82 0.54 -2.34
CA THR A 65 -0.17 1.27 -1.26
C THR A 65 1.32 1.47 -1.52
N GLU A 66 1.95 2.37 -0.75
CA GLU A 66 3.37 2.72 -0.89
C GLU A 66 4.31 1.76 -0.14
N ASN A 67 3.78 0.73 0.55
CA ASN A 67 4.55 -0.08 1.50
C ASN A 67 5.22 0.79 2.58
N GLN A 68 4.54 1.85 2.98
CA GLN A 68 4.96 2.79 4.02
C GLN A 68 3.86 2.88 5.08
N LEU A 69 4.21 2.54 6.32
CA LEU A 69 3.27 2.68 7.44
C LEU A 69 3.09 4.16 7.81
N ILE A 70 1.85 4.51 8.12
CA ILE A 70 1.48 5.80 8.70
C ILE A 70 0.57 5.56 9.90
N VAL A 71 0.54 6.50 10.84
CA VAL A 71 -0.41 6.48 11.95
C VAL A 71 -1.83 6.60 11.41
N ASP A 72 -2.72 5.69 11.83
CA ASP A 72 -4.14 5.69 11.46
C ASP A 72 -5.01 6.24 12.59
N GLN A 73 -4.82 5.74 13.82
CA GLN A 73 -5.58 6.20 14.99
C GLN A 73 -4.70 6.17 16.23
N VAL A 74 -4.92 7.11 17.13
CA VAL A 74 -4.37 7.17 18.48
C VAL A 74 -5.54 7.00 19.45
N VAL A 75 -5.50 5.98 20.29
CA VAL A 75 -6.59 5.64 21.21
C VAL A 75 -6.04 5.64 22.61
N ALA A 76 -6.43 6.63 23.41
CA ALA A 76 -6.14 6.69 24.83
C ALA A 76 -7.04 5.71 25.61
N ALA A 77 -6.51 5.07 26.63
CA ALA A 77 -7.25 4.09 27.44
C ALA A 77 -8.23 4.78 28.40
N ASP A 78 -7.85 5.94 28.91
CA ASP A 78 -8.64 6.79 29.82
C ASP A 78 -8.22 8.26 29.67
N ASP A 79 -8.78 9.14 30.51
CA ASP A 79 -8.51 10.57 30.47
C ASP A 79 -7.19 10.98 31.16
N SER A 80 -6.38 10.05 31.64
CA SER A 80 -5.10 10.33 32.31
C SER A 80 -4.01 10.82 31.36
N VAL A 81 -4.09 10.42 30.11
CA VAL A 81 -3.19 10.84 29.04
C VAL A 81 -4.03 11.09 27.78
N ASP A 82 -3.97 12.29 27.24
CA ASP A 82 -4.71 12.58 26.01
C ASP A 82 -4.03 11.96 24.77
N GLN A 83 -4.74 11.92 23.64
CA GLN A 83 -4.25 11.30 22.41
C GLN A 83 -2.96 11.95 21.90
N LYS A 84 -2.83 13.28 22.04
CA LYS A 84 -1.67 14.03 21.57
C LYS A 84 -0.45 13.75 22.45
N GLU A 85 -0.66 13.72 23.77
CA GLU A 85 0.38 13.36 24.74
C GLU A 85 0.81 11.88 24.57
N LEU A 86 -0.15 10.97 24.38
CA LEU A 86 0.15 9.54 24.11
C LEU A 86 1.04 9.37 22.89
N GLN A 87 0.73 10.07 21.81
CA GLN A 87 1.53 10.03 20.59
C GLN A 87 2.91 10.66 20.81
N SER A 88 2.99 11.78 21.52
CA SER A 88 4.23 12.47 21.86
C SER A 88 5.18 11.58 22.68
N LEU A 89 4.69 10.98 23.75
CA LEU A 89 5.46 10.08 24.60
C LEU A 89 5.97 8.86 23.84
N ALA A 90 5.08 8.23 23.04
CA ALA A 90 5.44 7.09 22.22
C ALA A 90 6.50 7.43 21.17
N ALA A 91 6.35 8.54 20.45
CA ALA A 91 7.31 9.00 19.46
C ALA A 91 8.66 9.36 20.09
N SER A 92 8.65 9.94 21.28
CA SER A 92 9.87 10.30 22.03
C SER A 92 10.70 9.06 22.35
N VAL A 93 10.10 8.00 22.85
CA VAL A 93 10.81 6.75 23.18
C VAL A 93 11.30 6.04 21.93
N GLU A 94 10.53 6.08 20.84
CA GLU A 94 10.85 5.41 19.57
C GLU A 94 11.85 6.17 18.69
N GLN A 95 12.23 7.41 19.01
CA GLN A 95 13.07 8.24 18.11
C GLN A 95 14.46 7.64 17.82
N GLN A 96 14.98 6.77 18.67
CA GLN A 96 16.28 6.11 18.48
C GLN A 96 16.15 4.68 17.90
N SER A 97 14.93 4.14 17.80
CA SER A 97 14.69 2.83 17.21
C SER A 97 14.75 2.88 15.68
N SER A 98 15.40 1.90 15.07
CA SER A 98 15.46 1.74 13.60
C SER A 98 14.27 1.00 13.01
N HIS A 99 13.29 0.62 13.83
CA HIS A 99 12.13 -0.14 13.38
C HIS A 99 11.20 0.72 12.49
N VAL A 100 10.59 0.11 11.45
CA VAL A 100 9.70 0.82 10.50
C VAL A 100 8.53 1.50 11.21
N ILE A 101 7.97 0.87 12.23
CA ILE A 101 6.88 1.41 13.05
C ILE A 101 7.35 2.66 13.80
N ALA A 102 8.50 2.61 14.45
CA ALA A 102 9.13 3.72 15.15
C ALA A 102 9.32 4.93 14.22
N SER A 103 9.95 4.70 13.06
CA SER A 103 10.13 5.74 12.05
C SER A 103 8.81 6.38 11.59
N SER A 104 7.75 5.59 11.49
CA SER A 104 6.42 6.08 11.08
C SER A 104 5.78 6.94 12.17
N LEU A 105 5.93 6.53 13.42
CA LEU A 105 5.41 7.26 14.58
C LEU A 105 6.12 8.61 14.75
N VAL A 106 7.44 8.61 14.70
CA VAL A 106 8.27 9.83 14.79
C VAL A 106 7.95 10.81 13.65
N LYS A 107 7.78 10.32 12.42
CA LYS A 107 7.40 11.17 11.26
C LYS A 107 6.00 11.76 11.36
N ALA A 108 5.08 11.07 12.03
CA ALA A 108 3.70 11.53 12.22
C ALA A 108 3.53 12.49 13.39
N THR A 109 4.58 12.69 14.20
CA THR A 109 4.54 13.55 15.40
C THR A 109 5.31 14.84 15.12
N ASP A 110 4.74 15.97 15.50
CA ASP A 110 5.39 17.28 15.38
C ASP A 110 6.71 17.28 16.17
N LYS A 111 7.76 17.82 15.57
CA LYS A 111 9.11 17.82 16.19
C LYS A 111 9.15 18.48 17.56
N ASP A 112 8.34 19.51 17.75
CA ASP A 112 8.24 20.25 19.03
C ASP A 112 7.57 19.43 20.15
N LEU A 113 6.95 18.31 19.80
CA LEU A 113 6.32 17.36 20.73
C LEU A 113 7.19 16.11 20.99
N ILE A 114 8.38 16.04 20.42
CA ILE A 114 9.33 14.96 20.67
C ILE A 114 10.33 15.43 21.72
N HIS A 115 10.30 14.78 22.86
CA HIS A 115 11.08 15.15 24.04
C HIS A 115 12.34 14.29 24.18
N PRO A 116 13.38 14.77 24.87
CA PRO A 116 14.56 13.98 25.20
C PRO A 116 14.18 12.77 26.07
N VAL A 117 14.85 11.64 25.81
CA VAL A 117 14.64 10.39 26.56
C VAL A 117 15.90 10.02 27.31
N THR A 118 15.73 9.61 28.56
CA THR A 118 16.79 9.03 29.38
C THR A 118 16.49 7.57 29.69
N ASN A 119 17.50 6.81 30.11
CA ASN A 119 17.38 5.40 30.47
C ASN A 119 16.75 4.52 29.38
N LEU A 120 16.97 4.86 28.11
CA LEU A 120 16.43 4.14 26.98
C LEU A 120 16.95 2.72 26.93
N LYS A 121 16.03 1.74 26.78
CA LYS A 121 16.33 0.34 26.64
C LYS A 121 15.41 -0.30 25.61
N GLU A 122 16.00 -0.95 24.61
CA GLU A 122 15.27 -1.71 23.61
C GLU A 122 15.31 -3.20 23.95
N THR A 123 14.14 -3.85 23.95
CA THR A 123 13.99 -5.29 24.08
C THR A 123 13.61 -5.87 22.73
N THR A 124 14.54 -6.63 22.12
CA THR A 124 14.41 -7.17 20.77
C THR A 124 13.07 -7.89 20.58
N ALA A 125 12.37 -7.55 19.51
CA ALA A 125 11.07 -8.09 19.11
C ALA A 125 9.92 -7.86 20.10
N GLN A 126 10.11 -7.04 21.14
CA GLN A 126 9.08 -6.73 22.12
C GLN A 126 8.71 -5.25 22.13
N GLY A 127 9.70 -4.36 22.28
CA GLY A 127 9.46 -2.94 22.33
C GLY A 127 10.62 -2.15 22.95
N VAL A 128 10.35 -0.89 23.22
CA VAL A 128 11.30 0.09 23.78
C VAL A 128 10.73 0.69 25.05
N GLU A 129 11.57 0.97 26.03
CA GLU A 129 11.21 1.67 27.27
C GLU A 129 12.22 2.78 27.57
N GLY A 130 11.76 3.83 28.21
CA GLY A 130 12.61 4.96 28.62
C GLY A 130 11.85 5.99 29.43
N ASP A 131 12.58 6.96 29.96
CA ASP A 131 12.00 8.03 30.79
C ASP A 131 11.90 9.33 29.98
N VAL A 132 10.69 9.87 29.88
CA VAL A 132 10.34 11.09 29.17
C VAL A 132 9.65 12.04 30.15
N ASP A 133 10.19 13.22 30.37
CA ASP A 133 9.63 14.25 31.27
C ASP A 133 9.28 13.72 32.69
N GLY A 134 10.11 12.80 33.19
CA GLY A 134 9.92 12.18 34.51
C GLY A 134 8.89 11.04 34.53
N LYS A 135 8.30 10.66 33.42
CA LYS A 135 7.37 9.52 33.27
C LYS A 135 8.11 8.33 32.67
N HIS A 136 7.92 7.14 33.24
CA HIS A 136 8.45 5.91 32.65
C HIS A 136 7.51 5.37 31.57
N VAL A 137 7.97 5.36 30.33
CA VAL A 137 7.15 5.02 29.14
C VAL A 137 7.65 3.72 28.53
N LYS A 138 6.72 2.80 28.24
CA LYS A 138 6.99 1.60 27.42
C LYS A 138 6.14 1.62 26.17
N VAL A 139 6.74 1.29 25.03
CA VAL A 139 6.10 1.21 23.72
C VAL A 139 6.43 -0.13 23.06
N GLY A 140 5.44 -0.84 22.55
CA GLY A 140 5.67 -2.12 21.89
C GLY A 140 4.48 -3.06 21.88
N LYS A 141 4.74 -4.36 21.99
CA LYS A 141 3.70 -5.38 22.07
C LYS A 141 2.92 -5.30 23.36
N LEU A 142 1.62 -5.64 23.34
CA LEU A 142 0.77 -5.64 24.52
C LEU A 142 1.37 -6.45 25.70
N SER A 143 1.92 -7.62 25.40
CA SER A 143 2.56 -8.48 26.40
C SER A 143 3.81 -7.89 27.05
N PHE A 144 4.46 -6.92 26.41
CA PHE A 144 5.61 -6.19 26.95
C PHE A 144 5.18 -4.95 27.75
N VAL A 145 4.17 -4.27 27.26
CA VAL A 145 3.68 -3.00 27.79
C VAL A 145 2.74 -3.20 28.98
N ALA A 146 1.83 -4.18 28.87
CA ALA A 146 0.82 -4.49 29.87
C ALA A 146 0.51 -6.00 29.88
N PRO A 147 1.38 -6.83 30.48
CA PRO A 147 1.28 -8.31 30.43
C PRO A 147 -0.02 -8.84 31.05
N ASP A 148 -0.58 -8.16 32.02
CA ASP A 148 -1.81 -8.56 32.75
C ASP A 148 -3.08 -8.00 32.09
N HIS A 149 -2.95 -7.22 31.01
CA HIS A 149 -4.10 -6.65 30.34
C HIS A 149 -4.81 -7.68 29.45
N GLU A 150 -6.15 -7.68 29.47
CA GLU A 150 -6.93 -8.51 28.55
C GLU A 150 -6.59 -8.21 27.08
N LYS A 151 -6.67 -9.26 26.24
CA LYS A 151 -6.41 -9.10 24.81
C LYS A 151 -7.38 -8.09 24.19
N LEU A 152 -6.82 -7.04 23.61
CA LEU A 152 -7.57 -6.08 22.83
C LEU A 152 -7.84 -6.63 21.43
N ASN A 153 -9.07 -6.50 20.96
CA ASN A 153 -9.45 -6.92 19.61
C ASN A 153 -9.04 -5.86 18.57
N VAL A 154 -7.72 -5.62 18.44
CA VAL A 154 -7.15 -4.71 17.46
C VAL A 154 -6.70 -5.53 16.26
N THR A 155 -7.37 -5.35 15.12
CA THR A 155 -7.11 -6.11 13.89
C THR A 155 -6.02 -5.51 13.01
N SER A 156 -5.71 -4.23 13.22
CA SER A 156 -4.64 -3.51 12.51
C SER A 156 -3.29 -3.67 13.20
N THR A 157 -2.20 -3.36 12.48
CA THR A 157 -0.89 -3.20 13.11
C THR A 157 -0.98 -2.12 14.19
N ALA A 158 -0.57 -2.44 15.40
CA ALA A 158 -0.64 -1.52 16.54
C ALA A 158 0.60 -1.59 17.41
N VAL A 159 0.93 -0.48 18.01
CA VAL A 159 1.84 -0.40 19.17
C VAL A 159 1.03 0.03 20.40
N TYR A 160 1.35 -0.58 21.50
CA TYR A 160 0.72 -0.31 22.80
C TYR A 160 1.65 0.55 23.63
N VAL A 161 1.08 1.35 24.51
CA VAL A 161 1.81 2.31 25.36
C VAL A 161 1.40 2.15 26.80
N SER A 162 2.37 2.13 27.71
CA SER A 162 2.13 2.32 29.13
C SER A 162 2.95 3.48 29.68
N VAL A 163 2.40 4.14 30.68
CA VAL A 163 3.02 5.26 31.40
C VAL A 163 2.99 4.91 32.89
N ASP A 164 4.15 4.96 33.53
CA ASP A 164 4.33 4.62 34.96
C ASP A 164 3.70 3.28 35.35
N GLY A 165 3.86 2.28 34.46
CA GLY A 165 3.37 0.92 34.66
C GLY A 165 1.87 0.71 34.43
N LYS A 166 1.12 1.76 34.04
CA LYS A 166 -0.30 1.66 33.69
C LYS A 166 -0.49 1.69 32.18
N PHE A 167 -1.38 0.85 31.67
CA PHE A 167 -1.75 0.87 30.26
C PHE A 167 -2.39 2.23 29.92
N ALA A 168 -1.77 2.98 29.01
CA ALA A 168 -2.21 4.32 28.62
C ALA A 168 -2.97 4.35 27.29
N GLY A 169 -2.81 3.32 26.44
CA GLY A 169 -3.51 3.23 25.17
C GLY A 169 -2.73 2.53 24.08
N TYR A 170 -3.16 2.75 22.85
CA TYR A 170 -2.49 2.17 21.68
C TYR A 170 -2.58 3.08 20.46
N ILE A 171 -1.66 2.88 19.53
CA ILE A 171 -1.60 3.62 18.28
C ILE A 171 -1.64 2.60 17.13
N THR A 172 -2.63 2.72 16.24
CA THR A 172 -2.74 1.88 15.07
C THR A 172 -2.05 2.50 13.88
N LEU A 173 -1.49 1.64 13.05
CA LEU A 173 -0.82 2.03 11.81
C LEU A 173 -1.48 1.31 10.63
N LYS A 174 -1.50 2.00 9.49
CA LYS A 174 -1.93 1.45 8.21
C LYS A 174 -0.88 1.70 7.13
N ASP A 175 -0.94 0.90 6.09
CA ASP A 175 -0.12 1.13 4.91
C ASP A 175 -0.70 2.32 4.11
N LYS A 176 0.16 3.25 3.75
CA LYS A 176 -0.22 4.50 3.08
C LYS A 176 -0.73 4.21 1.67
N MET A 177 -1.98 4.59 1.38
CA MET A 177 -2.56 4.52 0.05
C MET A 177 -1.79 5.42 -0.94
N ARG A 178 -1.50 4.91 -2.14
CA ARG A 178 -0.97 5.78 -3.21
C ARG A 178 -2.03 6.78 -3.63
N PRO A 179 -1.70 8.07 -3.75
CA PRO A 179 -2.67 9.11 -4.14
C PRO A 179 -3.31 8.86 -5.51
N GLU A 180 -2.59 8.17 -6.41
CA GLU A 180 -3.06 7.82 -7.74
C GLU A 180 -3.95 6.58 -7.80
N SER A 181 -3.96 5.72 -6.77
CA SER A 181 -4.69 4.45 -6.80
C SER A 181 -6.20 4.62 -7.01
N PRO A 182 -6.93 5.46 -6.26
CA PRO A 182 -8.37 5.63 -6.47
C PRO A 182 -8.70 6.16 -7.86
N LYS A 183 -7.92 7.14 -8.34
CA LYS A 183 -8.09 7.71 -9.69
C LYS A 183 -7.81 6.70 -10.78
N THR A 184 -6.83 5.81 -10.59
CA THR A 184 -6.50 4.74 -11.53
C THR A 184 -7.63 3.73 -11.63
N ILE A 185 -8.19 3.31 -10.50
CA ILE A 185 -9.34 2.39 -10.46
C ILE A 185 -10.55 3.00 -11.18
N GLU A 186 -10.87 4.27 -10.91
CA GLU A 186 -11.95 4.98 -11.59
C GLU A 186 -11.71 5.06 -13.11
N ARG A 187 -10.48 5.38 -13.52
CA ARG A 187 -10.10 5.47 -14.93
C ARG A 187 -10.22 4.12 -15.65
N LEU A 188 -9.82 3.03 -15.02
CA LEU A 188 -9.98 1.68 -15.58
C LEU A 188 -11.45 1.35 -15.81
N ARG A 189 -12.34 1.67 -14.87
CA ARG A 189 -13.79 1.50 -15.05
C ARG A 189 -14.33 2.29 -16.21
N ARG A 190 -13.93 3.56 -16.35
CA ARG A 190 -14.30 4.40 -17.50
C ARG A 190 -13.78 3.87 -18.84
N GLN A 191 -12.67 3.14 -18.84
CA GLN A 191 -12.10 2.49 -20.03
C GLN A 191 -12.69 1.11 -20.30
N GLY A 192 -13.69 0.67 -19.53
CA GLY A 192 -14.44 -0.56 -19.77
C GLY A 192 -13.91 -1.78 -19.01
N ALA A 193 -13.18 -1.59 -17.91
CA ALA A 193 -12.93 -2.67 -16.95
C ALA A 193 -14.25 -3.07 -16.31
N GLU A 194 -14.58 -4.37 -16.36
CA GLU A 194 -15.81 -4.95 -15.84
C GLU A 194 -15.63 -5.39 -14.39
N ASP A 195 -14.53 -6.10 -14.11
CA ASP A 195 -14.20 -6.61 -12.79
C ASP A 195 -12.89 -6.03 -12.30
N ILE A 196 -12.92 -5.44 -11.12
CA ILE A 196 -11.70 -4.96 -10.45
C ILE A 196 -11.72 -5.50 -9.02
N MET A 197 -10.69 -6.30 -8.68
CA MET A 197 -10.57 -6.94 -7.38
C MET A 197 -9.25 -6.60 -6.69
N MET A 198 -9.27 -6.62 -5.36
CA MET A 198 -8.08 -6.52 -4.53
C MET A 198 -7.75 -7.87 -3.90
N LEU A 199 -6.47 -8.27 -3.99
CA LEU A 199 -5.94 -9.50 -3.39
C LEU A 199 -5.01 -9.12 -2.24
N THR A 200 -5.23 -9.70 -1.05
CA THR A 200 -4.36 -9.43 0.11
C THR A 200 -4.31 -10.60 1.08
N GLY A 201 -3.21 -10.72 1.82
CA GLY A 201 -3.09 -11.65 2.96
C GLY A 201 -3.64 -11.08 4.26
N ASP A 202 -4.09 -9.84 4.29
CA ASP A 202 -4.58 -9.19 5.50
C ASP A 202 -5.94 -9.73 5.95
N HIS A 203 -6.27 -9.47 7.22
CA HIS A 203 -7.59 -9.76 7.74
C HIS A 203 -8.68 -8.97 7.01
N LYS A 204 -9.85 -9.60 6.86
CA LYS A 204 -10.99 -9.09 6.08
C LYS A 204 -11.33 -7.64 6.40
N GLN A 205 -11.43 -7.27 7.67
CA GLN A 205 -11.81 -5.90 8.07
C GLN A 205 -10.83 -4.83 7.59
N VAL A 206 -9.51 -5.11 7.66
CA VAL A 206 -8.46 -4.20 7.18
C VAL A 206 -8.51 -4.11 5.65
N ALA A 207 -8.67 -5.25 4.99
CA ALA A 207 -8.76 -5.33 3.54
C ALA A 207 -9.95 -4.53 2.99
N GLU A 208 -11.13 -4.68 3.58
CA GLU A 208 -12.35 -3.95 3.18
C GLU A 208 -12.20 -2.44 3.35
N LYS A 209 -11.54 -1.97 4.43
CA LYS A 209 -11.27 -0.54 4.65
C LYS A 209 -10.39 0.04 3.53
N VAL A 210 -9.29 -0.65 3.20
CA VAL A 210 -8.36 -0.22 2.14
C VAL A 210 -9.01 -0.28 0.76
N ALA A 211 -9.76 -1.33 0.47
CA ALA A 211 -10.47 -1.47 -0.81
C ALA A 211 -11.52 -0.37 -1.01
N LYS A 212 -12.28 -0.04 0.04
CA LYS A 212 -13.23 1.07 0.02
C LYS A 212 -12.55 2.41 -0.28
N GLU A 213 -11.39 2.66 0.33
CA GLU A 213 -10.57 3.86 0.08
C GLU A 213 -10.08 3.89 -1.38
N ALA A 214 -9.68 2.74 -1.95
CA ALA A 214 -9.29 2.60 -3.35
C ALA A 214 -10.47 2.62 -4.34
N GLY A 215 -11.72 2.50 -3.87
CA GLY A 215 -12.90 2.39 -4.70
C GLY A 215 -13.12 0.99 -5.28
N ILE A 216 -12.60 -0.06 -4.66
CA ILE A 216 -12.75 -1.47 -5.07
C ILE A 216 -13.80 -2.15 -4.19
N THR A 217 -14.70 -2.93 -4.78
CA THR A 217 -15.78 -3.64 -4.09
C THR A 217 -15.54 -5.14 -3.96
N ASP A 218 -14.82 -5.76 -4.89
CA ASP A 218 -14.44 -7.19 -4.79
C ASP A 218 -13.11 -7.32 -4.06
N VAL A 219 -13.14 -7.94 -2.88
CA VAL A 219 -11.98 -8.10 -1.99
C VAL A 219 -11.76 -9.57 -1.66
N ARG A 220 -10.58 -10.05 -1.97
CA ARG A 220 -10.10 -11.38 -1.59
C ARG A 220 -9.03 -11.21 -0.50
N SER A 221 -9.45 -11.41 0.74
CA SER A 221 -8.61 -11.27 1.94
C SER A 221 -8.08 -12.62 2.43
N GLU A 222 -7.15 -12.60 3.37
CA GLU A 222 -6.60 -13.78 4.03
C GLU A 222 -5.96 -14.81 3.09
N LEU A 223 -5.49 -14.33 1.92
CA LEU A 223 -4.88 -15.18 0.90
C LEU A 223 -3.43 -15.54 1.25
N LEU A 224 -3.11 -16.81 1.11
CA LEU A 224 -1.70 -17.25 1.09
C LEU A 224 -1.01 -16.80 -0.21
N PRO A 225 0.33 -16.64 -0.23
CA PRO A 225 1.04 -16.25 -1.44
C PRO A 225 0.74 -17.12 -2.67
N SER A 226 0.55 -18.43 -2.46
CA SER A 226 0.18 -19.39 -3.53
C SER A 226 -1.24 -19.22 -4.06
N GLN A 227 -2.11 -18.51 -3.36
CA GLN A 227 -3.51 -18.27 -3.76
C GLN A 227 -3.70 -16.94 -4.49
N LYS A 228 -2.64 -16.14 -4.61
CA LYS A 228 -2.65 -14.87 -5.36
C LYS A 228 -2.28 -15.03 -6.84
N ILE A 229 -2.03 -16.26 -7.29
CA ILE A 229 -1.60 -16.60 -8.66
C ILE A 229 -2.78 -17.14 -9.46
#